data_14e51eaf4f018264aea095b94ad959fb
#
_entry.id   14e51eaf4f018264aea095b94ad959fb
#
_cell.length_a   1.000
_cell.length_b   1.000
_cell.length_c   1.000
_cell.angle_alpha   90.00
_cell.angle_beta   90.00
_cell.angle_gamma   90.00
#
_symmetry.space_group_name_H-M   'P 1'
#
loop_
_entity.id
_entity.type
_entity.pdbx_description
1 polymer ?
#
loop_
_entity_poly.entity_id
_entity_poly.type
_entity_poly.pdbx_seq_one_letter_code
_entity_poly.pdbx_strand_id
1 'polypeptide(L)' 'MEELLSPKELSRLLKVSKPWPYIMVKRGLLPCYKMGKVIRFKRCDVEEFLERSRVERRG' A
#
# COMPACT_ATOMS: atom_id res chain seq x y z
N MET A 1 -12.68 -13.21 6.88
CA MET A 1 -11.45 -13.00 6.10
C MET A 1 -11.32 -11.53 5.73
N GLU A 2 -10.15 -10.96 5.93
CA GLU A 2 -9.92 -9.56 5.63
C GLU A 2 -9.98 -9.30 4.13
N GLU A 3 -10.60 -8.20 3.76
CA GLU A 3 -10.69 -7.79 2.36
C GLU A 3 -9.34 -7.28 1.86
N LEU A 4 -8.94 -7.76 0.70
CA LEU A 4 -7.69 -7.34 0.08
C LEU A 4 -7.93 -6.18 -0.89
N LEU A 5 -6.95 -5.30 -1.00
CA LEU A 5 -7.00 -4.15 -1.89
C LEU A 5 -6.19 -4.43 -3.16
N SER A 6 -6.74 -4.07 -4.30
CA SER A 6 -5.99 -4.12 -5.56
C SER A 6 -5.05 -2.90 -5.61
N PRO A 7 -4.01 -2.93 -6.46
CA PRO A 7 -3.15 -1.76 -6.62
C PRO A 7 -3.92 -0.51 -7.03
N LYS A 8 -4.93 -0.68 -7.88
CA LYS A 8 -5.77 0.43 -8.33
C LYS A 8 -6.58 1.03 -7.17
N GLU A 9 -7.17 0.15 -6.35
CA GLU A 9 -7.91 0.59 -5.18
C GLU A 9 -7.01 1.30 -4.18
N LEU A 10 -5.79 0.77 -3.98
CA LEU A 10 -4.82 1.36 -3.08
C LEU A 10 -4.41 2.75 -3.55
N SER A 11 -4.12 2.91 -4.85
CA SER A 11 -3.76 4.21 -5.41
C SER A 11 -4.86 5.23 -5.22
N ARG A 12 -6.10 4.80 -5.41
CA ARG A 12 -7.26 5.66 -5.23
C ARG A 12 -7.46 6.05 -3.77
N LEU A 13 -7.31 5.07 -2.88
CA LEU A 13 -7.47 5.28 -1.45
C LEU A 13 -6.44 6.27 -0.90
N LEU A 14 -5.19 6.11 -1.29
CA LEU A 14 -4.10 6.96 -0.82
C LEU A 14 -3.89 8.21 -1.67
N LYS A 15 -4.64 8.33 -2.76
CA LYS A 15 -4.54 9.47 -3.70
C LYS A 15 -3.13 9.65 -4.24
N VAL A 16 -2.54 8.54 -4.66
CA VAL A 16 -1.21 8.52 -5.26
C VAL A 16 -1.30 8.06 -6.71
N SER A 17 -0.21 8.16 -7.46
CA SER A 17 -0.17 7.74 -8.86
C SER A 17 -0.39 6.24 -9.01
N LYS A 18 -0.85 5.81 -10.18
CA LYS A 18 -1.11 4.39 -10.45
C LYS A 18 0.10 3.50 -10.26
N PRO A 19 1.32 3.89 -10.67
CA PRO A 19 2.49 3.04 -10.47
C PRO A 19 3.03 3.02 -9.05
N TRP A 20 2.58 3.92 -8.17
CA TRP A 20 3.10 4.02 -6.81
C TRP A 20 3.09 2.71 -6.03
N PRO A 21 1.98 1.93 -6.02
CA PRO A 21 1.97 0.66 -5.27
C PRO A 21 3.04 -0.32 -5.75
N TYR A 22 3.25 -0.38 -7.05
CA TYR A 22 4.26 -1.28 -7.62
C TYR A 22 5.66 -0.85 -7.24
N ILE A 23 5.90 0.45 -7.23
CA ILE A 23 7.20 1.00 -6.83
C ILE A 23 7.50 0.67 -5.38
N MET A 24 6.51 0.82 -4.50
CA MET A 24 6.67 0.51 -3.08
C MET A 24 6.95 -0.97 -2.83
N VAL A 25 6.27 -1.85 -3.57
CA VAL A 25 6.52 -3.28 -3.48
C VAL A 25 7.92 -3.61 -3.95
N LYS A 26 8.34 -3.02 -5.07
CA LYS A 26 9.66 -3.26 -5.64
C LYS A 26 10.77 -2.82 -4.70
N ARG A 27 10.55 -1.74 -3.96
CA ARG A 27 11.50 -1.24 -2.97
C ARG A 27 11.46 -2.00 -1.65
N GLY A 28 10.54 -2.95 -1.52
CA GLY A 28 10.39 -3.72 -0.29
C GLY A 28 9.82 -2.91 0.87
N LEU A 29 9.13 -1.81 0.59
CA LEU A 29 8.59 -0.94 1.62
C LEU A 29 7.15 -1.27 1.99
N LEU A 30 6.44 -2.00 1.12
CA LEU A 30 5.04 -2.34 1.36
C LEU A 30 4.82 -3.82 1.08
N PRO A 31 4.42 -4.62 2.08
CA PRO A 31 4.14 -6.03 1.88
C PRO A 31 2.93 -6.22 0.96
N CYS A 32 2.94 -7.30 0.20
CA CYS A 32 1.82 -7.63 -0.66
C CYS A 32 1.70 -9.13 -0.81
N TYR A 33 0.53 -9.55 -1.29
CA TYR A 33 0.31 -10.92 -1.73
C TYR A 33 0.48 -10.95 -3.23
N LYS A 34 1.34 -11.82 -3.71
CA LYS A 34 1.55 -11.99 -5.14
C LYS A 34 0.99 -13.35 -5.55
N MET A 35 -0.09 -13.32 -6.30
CA MET A 35 -0.78 -14.54 -6.75
C MET A 35 -0.64 -14.62 -8.27
N GLY A 36 0.44 -15.25 -8.75
CA GLY A 36 0.77 -15.23 -10.16
C GLY A 36 1.09 -13.79 -10.60
N LYS A 37 0.28 -13.26 -11.49
CA LYS A 37 0.45 -11.88 -11.98
C LYS A 37 -0.40 -10.87 -11.20
N VAL A 38 -1.18 -11.37 -10.24
CA VAL A 38 -2.10 -10.53 -9.47
C VAL A 38 -1.45 -10.12 -8.15
N ILE A 39 -1.49 -8.83 -7.84
CA ILE A 39 -0.95 -8.31 -6.60
C ILE A 39 -2.08 -7.74 -5.77
N ARG A 40 -2.10 -8.06 -4.48
CA ARG A 40 -3.10 -7.55 -3.55
C ARG A 40 -2.43 -7.11 -2.26
N PHE A 41 -3.06 -6.15 -1.59
CA PHE A 41 -2.54 -5.58 -0.36
C PHE A 41 -3.50 -5.83 0.79
N LYS A 42 -2.94 -6.17 1.94
CA LYS A 42 -3.71 -6.35 3.15
C LYS A 42 -3.92 -4.98 3.79
N ARG A 43 -5.16 -4.69 4.17
CA ARG A 43 -5.50 -3.37 4.71
C ARG A 43 -4.65 -3.00 5.93
N CYS A 44 -4.44 -3.94 6.85
CA CYS A 44 -3.65 -3.64 8.05
C CYS A 44 -2.18 -3.34 7.71
N ASP A 45 -1.64 -3.94 6.66
CA ASP A 45 -0.28 -3.64 6.21
C ASP A 45 -0.18 -2.21 5.69
N VAL A 46 -1.22 -1.77 4.99
CA VAL A 46 -1.30 -0.40 4.47
C VAL A 46 -1.41 0.59 5.63
N GLU A 47 -2.26 0.28 6.60
CA GLU A 47 -2.44 1.14 7.78
C GLU A 47 -1.14 1.27 8.56
N GLU A 48 -0.42 0.16 8.75
CA GLU A 48 0.86 0.17 9.43
C GLU A 48 1.90 0.99 8.68
N PHE A 49 1.92 0.87 7.34
CA PHE A 49 2.81 1.67 6.51
C PHE A 49 2.51 3.16 6.68
N LEU A 50 1.24 3.54 6.69
CA LEU A 50 0.84 4.92 6.86
C LEU A 50 1.26 5.47 8.23
N GLU A 51 1.11 4.66 9.28
CA GLU A 51 1.51 5.06 10.63
C GLU A 51 3.01 5.34 10.70
N ARG A 52 3.81 4.49 10.08
CA ARG A 52 5.26 4.68 10.05
C ARG A 52 5.69 5.86 9.21
N SER A 53 4.86 6.24 8.25
CA SER A 53 5.14 7.37 7.35
C SER A 53 4.61 8.68 7.89
N ARG A 54 3.92 8.64 9.01
CA ARG A 54 3.31 9.84 9.58
C ARG A 54 4.39 10.80 10.08
N VAL A 55 4.26 12.05 9.67
CA VAL A 55 5.15 13.11 10.11
C VAL A 55 4.31 14.14 10.85
N GLU A 56 4.65 14.38 12.11
CA GLU A 56 3.98 15.40 12.90
C GLU A 56 4.92 16.59 13.07
N ARG A 57 4.42 17.74 12.66
CA ARG A 57 5.15 18.99 12.90
C ARG A 57 4.52 19.70 14.10
N ARG A 58 5.35 19.93 15.09
CA ARG A 58 4.98 20.85 16.16
C ARG A 58 5.51 22.20 15.73
N GLY A 59 4.59 23.02 15.32
CA GLY A 59 4.92 24.33 14.81
C GLY A 59 5.15 25.33 15.92
#